data_6cb947daa7017b3df637b85c4ff118ce
#
_entry.id   6cb947daa7017b3df637b85c4ff118ce
#
_cell.length_a   1.000
_cell.length_b   1.000
_cell.length_c   1.000
_cell.angle_alpha   90.00
_cell.angle_beta   90.00
_cell.angle_gamma   90.00
#
_symmetry.space_group_name_H-M   'P 1'
#
loop_
_entity.id
_entity.type
_entity.pdbx_description
1 polymer ?
#
loop_
_entity_poly.entity_id
_entity_poly.type
_entity_poly.pdbx_seq_one_letter_code
_entity_poly.pdbx_strand_id
1 'polypeptide(L)'
;LESRINKIVDMIDTNESLKAGIQSGAEHLADAIVPYSFVAFFGLLLATRNLTRASSVLLVDYSCAIKLSTSISIISAMQEAGRHSVMVKGGKYLEAMDQADTIVFDKTGTLTNAQPFVQKVTPIGNYTRDEVLRIAACLEEHFPHSVANAIVKQASSEQLHHEEEHAEVKYIIAHGIATIYRDQRAIIGSDHFVFEDEHITKTEEIETLINNLQSEGASSLIFLAIGVELAG
;
A
#
# COMPACT_ATOMS: atom_id res chain seq x y z
N LEU A 1 -9.05 -0.76 -22.67
CA LEU A 1 -9.91 0.03 -21.76
C LEU A 1 -11.12 -0.79 -21.31
N GLU A 2 -10.88 -1.97 -20.75
CA GLU A 2 -11.89 -2.59 -19.91
C GLU A 2 -12.07 -1.67 -18.71
N SER A 3 -13.16 -0.96 -18.74
CA SER A 3 -13.33 0.24 -17.95
C SER A 3 -13.37 -0.15 -16.47
N ARG A 4 -12.83 0.74 -15.65
CA ARG A 4 -12.99 0.71 -14.18
C ARG A 4 -14.47 0.49 -13.77
N ILE A 5 -15.39 0.81 -14.66
CA ILE A 5 -16.84 0.59 -14.53
C ILE A 5 -17.18 -0.91 -14.50
N ASN A 6 -16.58 -1.75 -15.38
CA ASN A 6 -16.84 -3.20 -15.36
C ASN A 6 -16.35 -3.86 -14.06
N LYS A 7 -15.22 -3.38 -13.51
CA LYS A 7 -14.77 -3.82 -12.18
C LYS A 7 -15.71 -3.41 -11.05
N ILE A 8 -16.34 -2.25 -11.16
CA ILE A 8 -17.34 -1.79 -10.19
C ILE A 8 -18.63 -2.61 -10.32
N VAL A 9 -19.06 -2.91 -11.54
CA VAL A 9 -20.24 -3.76 -11.80
C VAL A 9 -19.99 -5.19 -11.28
N ASP A 10 -18.85 -5.79 -11.56
CA ASP A 10 -18.46 -7.11 -11.00
C ASP A 10 -18.40 -7.11 -9.47
N MET A 11 -17.98 -6.01 -8.86
CA MET A 11 -18.04 -5.85 -7.40
C MET A 11 -19.47 -5.74 -6.88
N ILE A 12 -20.39 -5.20 -7.64
CA ILE A 12 -21.80 -5.08 -7.26
C ILE A 12 -22.52 -6.42 -7.41
N ASP A 13 -22.26 -7.18 -8.47
CA ASP A 13 -22.84 -8.52 -8.69
C ASP A 13 -22.33 -9.58 -7.69
N THR A 14 -21.14 -9.38 -7.14
CA THR A 14 -20.58 -10.24 -6.09
C THR A 14 -21.19 -9.96 -4.70
N ASN A 15 -22.05 -8.97 -4.57
CA ASN A 15 -22.57 -8.49 -3.28
C ASN A 15 -23.38 -9.53 -2.49
N GLU A 16 -24.04 -10.49 -3.15
CA GLU A 16 -24.77 -11.55 -2.42
C GLU A 16 -23.84 -12.48 -1.65
N SER A 17 -22.64 -12.73 -2.16
CA SER A 17 -21.64 -13.56 -1.48
C SER A 17 -20.89 -12.82 -0.36
N LEU A 18 -21.08 -11.49 -0.25
CA LEU A 18 -20.42 -10.61 0.72
C LEU A 18 -21.32 -10.21 1.90
N LYS A 19 -22.52 -10.79 1.99
CA LYS A 19 -23.40 -10.60 3.14
C LYS A 19 -22.74 -11.17 4.40
N ALA A 20 -22.89 -10.46 5.50
CA ALA A 20 -22.46 -10.95 6.82
C ALA A 20 -23.28 -12.19 7.21
N GLY A 21 -22.67 -13.13 7.92
CA GLY A 21 -23.37 -14.30 8.46
C GLY A 21 -24.48 -13.90 9.43
N ILE A 22 -24.26 -12.85 10.23
CA ILE A 22 -25.27 -12.25 11.10
C ILE A 22 -26.47 -11.73 10.30
N GLN A 23 -26.24 -11.08 9.16
CA GLN A 23 -27.32 -10.59 8.30
C GLN A 23 -28.14 -11.75 7.73
N SER A 24 -27.50 -12.80 7.25
CA SER A 24 -28.17 -14.01 6.78
C SER A 24 -28.95 -14.72 7.89
N GLY A 25 -28.38 -14.83 9.08
CA GLY A 25 -29.05 -15.38 10.27
C GLY A 25 -30.28 -14.56 10.68
N ALA A 26 -30.20 -13.24 10.63
CA ALA A 26 -31.31 -12.33 10.93
C ALA A 26 -32.44 -12.45 9.88
N GLU A 27 -32.09 -12.59 8.60
CA GLU A 27 -33.05 -12.82 7.52
C GLU A 27 -33.79 -14.17 7.71
N HIS A 28 -33.08 -15.25 8.04
CA HIS A 28 -33.69 -16.54 8.35
C HIS A 28 -34.61 -16.51 9.58
N LEU A 29 -34.17 -15.84 10.63
CA LEU A 29 -35.00 -15.67 11.82
C LEU A 29 -36.26 -14.88 11.51
N ALA A 30 -36.15 -13.81 10.76
CA ALA A 30 -37.27 -12.98 10.32
C ALA A 30 -38.29 -13.79 9.52
N ASP A 31 -37.83 -14.62 8.58
CA ASP A 31 -38.69 -15.47 7.75
C ASP A 31 -39.37 -16.58 8.60
N ALA A 32 -38.69 -17.12 9.60
CA ALA A 32 -39.23 -18.12 10.50
C ALA A 32 -40.36 -17.56 11.40
N ILE A 33 -40.40 -16.27 11.68
CA ILE A 33 -41.47 -15.63 12.49
C ILE A 33 -42.76 -15.45 11.71
N VAL A 34 -42.70 -15.33 10.38
CA VAL A 34 -43.86 -15.05 9.54
C VAL A 34 -45.04 -16.05 9.73
N PRO A 35 -44.84 -17.38 9.70
CA PRO A 35 -45.91 -18.34 9.90
C PRO A 35 -46.56 -18.22 11.31
N TYR A 36 -45.77 -17.90 12.32
CA TYR A 36 -46.33 -17.70 13.68
C TYR A 36 -47.23 -16.45 13.74
N SER A 37 -46.88 -15.39 13.04
CA SER A 37 -47.71 -14.19 12.93
C SER A 37 -49.06 -14.49 12.27
N PHE A 38 -49.10 -15.34 11.25
CA PHE A 38 -50.34 -15.78 10.66
C PHE A 38 -51.17 -16.67 11.60
N VAL A 39 -50.56 -17.60 12.29
CA VAL A 39 -51.25 -18.42 13.32
C VAL A 39 -51.88 -17.53 14.38
N ALA A 40 -51.12 -16.54 14.87
CA ALA A 40 -51.66 -15.58 15.87
C ALA A 40 -52.80 -14.75 15.31
N PHE A 41 -52.74 -14.29 14.07
CA PHE A 41 -53.76 -13.56 13.39
C PHE A 41 -55.07 -14.39 13.33
N PHE A 42 -54.99 -15.63 12.79
CA PHE A 42 -56.19 -16.48 12.67
C PHE A 42 -56.73 -16.88 14.04
N GLY A 43 -55.90 -17.17 15.01
CA GLY A 43 -56.29 -17.45 16.38
C GLY A 43 -57.07 -16.30 17.03
N LEU A 44 -56.55 -15.08 16.88
CA LEU A 44 -57.19 -13.88 17.41
C LEU A 44 -58.49 -13.54 16.65
N LEU A 45 -58.53 -13.78 15.34
CA LEU A 45 -59.75 -13.60 14.53
C LEU A 45 -60.86 -14.53 14.97
N LEU A 46 -60.57 -15.78 15.24
CA LEU A 46 -61.52 -16.77 15.74
C LEU A 46 -62.02 -16.44 17.13
N ALA A 47 -61.10 -16.00 18.01
CA ALA A 47 -61.43 -15.67 19.39
C ALA A 47 -62.26 -14.37 19.54
N THR A 48 -61.91 -13.34 18.81
CA THR A 48 -62.48 -11.99 18.96
C THR A 48 -63.59 -11.69 17.94
N ARG A 49 -63.61 -12.41 16.80
CA ARG A 49 -64.46 -12.15 15.62
C ARG A 49 -64.38 -10.70 15.14
N ASN A 50 -63.29 -10.04 15.41
CA ASN A 50 -63.05 -8.65 15.03
C ASN A 50 -61.79 -8.56 14.15
N LEU A 51 -62.01 -8.23 12.86
CA LEU A 51 -60.92 -8.16 11.87
C LEU A 51 -59.88 -7.10 12.22
N THR A 52 -60.33 -5.94 12.73
CA THR A 52 -59.42 -4.83 13.09
C THR A 52 -58.44 -5.23 14.20
N ARG A 53 -58.93 -5.95 15.22
CA ARG A 53 -58.07 -6.45 16.31
C ARG A 53 -57.12 -7.55 15.83
N ALA A 54 -57.61 -8.44 14.98
CA ALA A 54 -56.75 -9.47 14.39
C ALA A 54 -55.69 -8.88 13.50
N SER A 55 -56.00 -7.89 12.68
CA SER A 55 -55.06 -7.20 11.79
C SER A 55 -53.92 -6.47 12.55
N SER A 56 -54.18 -6.03 13.77
CA SER A 56 -53.11 -5.36 14.57
C SER A 56 -51.90 -6.25 14.79
N VAL A 57 -52.06 -7.58 14.83
CA VAL A 57 -50.94 -8.52 14.97
C VAL A 57 -50.05 -8.52 13.72
N LEU A 58 -50.63 -8.39 12.56
CA LEU A 58 -49.89 -8.33 11.30
C LEU A 58 -49.26 -6.95 11.06
N LEU A 59 -49.76 -5.88 11.69
CA LEU A 59 -49.17 -4.54 11.60
C LEU A 59 -47.82 -4.47 12.34
N VAL A 60 -47.61 -5.31 13.35
CA VAL A 60 -46.33 -5.41 14.08
C VAL A 60 -45.45 -6.37 13.29
N ASP A 61 -44.85 -5.88 12.22
CA ASP A 61 -43.97 -6.65 11.36
C ASP A 61 -42.55 -6.72 11.94
N TYR A 62 -42.34 -7.69 12.83
CA TYR A 62 -41.02 -7.98 13.40
C TYR A 62 -40.02 -8.42 12.34
N SER A 63 -40.47 -9.07 11.27
CA SER A 63 -39.63 -9.54 10.18
C SER A 63 -38.96 -8.39 9.44
N CYS A 64 -39.76 -7.39 9.03
CA CYS A 64 -39.20 -6.18 8.40
C CYS A 64 -38.31 -5.38 9.35
N ALA A 65 -38.68 -5.27 10.62
CA ALA A 65 -37.88 -4.54 11.61
C ALA A 65 -36.49 -5.17 11.79
N ILE A 66 -36.38 -6.49 11.89
CA ILE A 66 -35.12 -7.21 12.03
C ILE A 66 -34.26 -7.04 10.76
N LYS A 67 -34.82 -7.31 9.58
CA LYS A 67 -34.10 -7.18 8.30
C LYS A 67 -33.57 -5.77 8.09
N LEU A 68 -34.39 -4.77 8.36
CA LEU A 68 -34.03 -3.37 8.13
C LEU A 68 -32.95 -2.90 9.13
N SER A 69 -33.12 -3.19 10.42
CA SER A 69 -32.19 -2.77 11.46
C SER A 69 -30.80 -3.39 11.28
N THR A 70 -30.74 -4.67 10.91
CA THR A 70 -29.46 -5.36 10.65
C THR A 70 -28.73 -4.75 9.45
N SER A 71 -29.45 -4.53 8.36
CA SER A 71 -28.85 -3.92 7.15
C SER A 71 -28.37 -2.50 7.40
N ILE A 72 -29.17 -1.68 8.12
CA ILE A 72 -28.78 -0.31 8.47
C ILE A 72 -27.56 -0.30 9.38
N SER A 73 -27.47 -1.21 10.35
CA SER A 73 -26.34 -1.30 11.25
C SER A 73 -25.03 -1.60 10.52
N ILE A 74 -25.05 -2.54 9.57
CA ILE A 74 -23.90 -2.87 8.74
C ILE A 74 -23.49 -1.68 7.88
N ILE A 75 -24.43 -1.03 7.19
CA ILE A 75 -24.15 0.15 6.36
C ILE A 75 -23.57 1.29 7.21
N SER A 76 -24.12 1.52 8.41
CA SER A 76 -23.64 2.52 9.35
C SER A 76 -22.20 2.22 9.80
N ALA A 77 -21.89 0.96 10.11
CA ALA A 77 -20.53 0.55 10.47
C ALA A 77 -19.55 0.71 9.31
N MET A 78 -19.94 0.38 8.08
CA MET A 78 -19.13 0.61 6.89
C MET A 78 -18.89 2.10 6.64
N GLN A 79 -19.90 2.94 6.87
CA GLN A 79 -19.78 4.39 6.75
C GLN A 79 -18.82 4.96 7.80
N GLU A 80 -18.90 4.47 9.04
CA GLU A 80 -17.98 4.88 10.10
C GLU A 80 -16.54 4.48 9.81
N ALA A 81 -16.31 3.26 9.30
CA ALA A 81 -14.99 2.84 8.80
C ALA A 81 -14.47 3.78 7.69
N GLY A 82 -15.35 4.22 6.79
CA GLY A 82 -15.03 5.18 5.74
C GLY A 82 -14.56 6.53 6.26
N ARG A 83 -15.07 7.00 7.40
CA ARG A 83 -14.60 8.23 8.07
C ARG A 83 -13.17 8.11 8.57
N HIS A 84 -12.73 6.91 8.87
CA HIS A 84 -11.35 6.59 9.23
C HIS A 84 -10.48 6.17 8.03
N SER A 85 -10.90 6.49 6.81
CA SER A 85 -10.21 6.13 5.56
C SER A 85 -10.06 4.62 5.33
N VAL A 86 -10.92 3.82 5.92
CA VAL A 86 -10.98 2.36 5.75
C VAL A 86 -12.15 2.01 4.84
N MET A 87 -11.85 1.42 3.68
CA MET A 87 -12.89 0.95 2.75
C MET A 87 -13.20 -0.52 3.02
N VAL A 88 -14.37 -0.79 3.58
CA VAL A 88 -14.86 -2.16 3.82
C VAL A 88 -15.66 -2.62 2.60
N LYS A 89 -15.31 -3.77 2.02
CA LYS A 89 -15.90 -4.31 0.79
C LYS A 89 -17.20 -5.08 1.02
N GLY A 90 -17.66 -5.25 2.27
CA GLY A 90 -18.92 -5.93 2.59
C GLY A 90 -19.00 -6.32 4.07
N GLY A 91 -20.22 -6.58 4.58
CA GLY A 91 -20.46 -6.90 5.98
C GLY A 91 -19.73 -8.15 6.48
N LYS A 92 -19.50 -9.13 5.64
CA LYS A 92 -18.71 -10.34 5.94
C LYS A 92 -17.29 -10.01 6.46
N TYR A 93 -16.68 -8.95 5.92
CA TYR A 93 -15.34 -8.56 6.34
C TYR A 93 -15.32 -7.85 7.70
N LEU A 94 -16.40 -7.15 8.07
CA LEU A 94 -16.55 -6.60 9.42
C LEU A 94 -16.65 -7.72 10.46
N GLU A 95 -17.42 -8.76 10.17
CA GLU A 95 -17.52 -9.94 11.02
C GLU A 95 -16.18 -10.68 11.16
N ALA A 96 -15.47 -10.88 10.05
CA ALA A 96 -14.18 -11.54 10.06
C ALA A 96 -13.12 -10.75 10.85
N MET A 97 -13.20 -9.41 10.84
CA MET A 97 -12.31 -8.56 11.65
C MET A 97 -12.57 -8.70 13.15
N ASP A 98 -13.82 -8.85 13.57
CA ASP A 98 -14.18 -9.06 14.97
C ASP A 98 -13.64 -10.40 15.51
N GLN A 99 -13.51 -11.40 14.65
CA GLN A 99 -13.03 -12.73 15.01
C GLN A 99 -11.49 -12.88 14.81
N ALA A 100 -10.83 -11.85 14.30
CA ALA A 100 -9.39 -11.92 14.04
C ALA A 100 -8.58 -11.85 15.34
N ASP A 101 -7.77 -12.85 15.58
CA ASP A 101 -6.82 -12.95 16.71
C ASP A 101 -5.38 -12.62 16.31
N THR A 102 -5.10 -12.57 15.01
CA THR A 102 -3.77 -12.36 14.47
C THR A 102 -3.81 -11.36 13.32
N ILE A 103 -2.92 -10.36 13.35
CA ILE A 103 -2.78 -9.35 12.29
C ILE A 103 -1.40 -9.48 11.65
N VAL A 104 -1.36 -9.64 10.33
CA VAL A 104 -0.12 -9.68 9.55
C VAL A 104 -0.02 -8.38 8.75
N PHE A 105 1.04 -7.61 9.02
CA PHE A 105 1.33 -6.38 8.31
C PHE A 105 2.34 -6.60 7.19
N ASP A 106 2.07 -6.09 6.00
CA ASP A 106 3.10 -5.89 5.00
C ASP A 106 4.00 -4.71 5.42
N LYS A 107 5.32 -4.87 5.26
CA LYS A 107 6.27 -3.83 5.65
C LYS A 107 6.27 -2.67 4.66
N THR A 108 6.50 -2.99 3.39
CA THR A 108 6.82 -1.97 2.38
C THR A 108 5.57 -1.34 1.78
N GLY A 109 5.38 -0.04 2.02
CA GLY A 109 4.20 0.69 1.53
C GLY A 109 2.98 0.60 2.47
N THR A 110 3.05 -0.19 3.54
CA THR A 110 2.04 -0.26 4.60
C THR A 110 2.56 0.34 5.90
N LEU A 111 3.63 -0.23 6.46
CA LEU A 111 4.27 0.30 7.68
C LEU A 111 5.33 1.37 7.37
N THR A 112 5.83 1.39 6.16
CA THR A 112 6.83 2.35 5.68
C THR A 112 6.33 3.09 4.45
N ASN A 113 6.87 4.27 4.20
CA ASN A 113 6.66 4.95 2.93
C ASN A 113 7.31 4.12 1.81
N ALA A 114 6.53 3.82 0.76
CA ALA A 114 7.02 3.09 -0.41
C ALA A 114 8.02 3.89 -1.26
N GLN A 115 8.23 5.17 -0.94
CA GLN A 115 9.17 6.05 -1.62
C GLN A 115 10.44 6.19 -0.79
N PRO A 116 11.58 5.66 -1.25
CA PRO A 116 12.86 5.94 -0.63
C PRO A 116 13.17 7.43 -0.77
N PHE A 117 14.00 7.94 0.13
CA PHE A 117 14.54 9.30 0.07
C PHE A 117 16.01 9.27 0.43
N VAL A 118 16.77 10.23 -0.10
CA VAL A 118 18.20 10.38 0.22
C VAL A 118 18.31 10.94 1.63
N GLN A 119 18.80 10.12 2.55
CA GLN A 119 18.99 10.52 3.94
C GLN A 119 20.28 11.32 4.12
N LYS A 120 21.37 10.90 3.47
CA LYS A 120 22.69 11.48 3.59
C LYS A 120 23.49 11.28 2.30
N VAL A 121 24.27 12.26 1.92
CA VAL A 121 25.28 12.16 0.87
C VAL A 121 26.64 12.39 1.50
N THR A 122 27.53 11.44 1.36
CA THR A 122 28.84 11.45 1.98
C THR A 122 29.92 11.47 0.89
N PRO A 123 30.51 12.63 0.61
CA PRO A 123 31.55 12.73 -0.40
C PRO A 123 32.86 12.07 0.11
N ILE A 124 33.63 11.52 -0.82
CA ILE A 124 34.92 10.89 -0.57
C ILE A 124 35.97 11.51 -1.49
N GLY A 125 37.22 11.59 -1.02
CA GLY A 125 38.30 12.18 -1.78
C GLY A 125 38.13 13.69 -2.00
N ASN A 126 38.31 14.13 -3.26
CA ASN A 126 38.27 15.54 -3.62
C ASN A 126 36.90 16.04 -4.08
N TYR A 127 35.85 15.21 -3.97
CA TYR A 127 34.52 15.55 -4.42
C TYR A 127 33.74 16.29 -3.31
N THR A 128 32.92 17.25 -3.73
CA THR A 128 31.98 17.91 -2.84
C THR A 128 30.65 17.12 -2.78
N ARG A 129 29.87 17.33 -1.73
CA ARG A 129 28.55 16.72 -1.57
C ARG A 129 27.65 16.97 -2.78
N ASP A 130 27.63 18.18 -3.26
CA ASP A 130 26.77 18.60 -4.36
C ASP A 130 27.22 18.01 -5.69
N GLU A 131 28.52 17.84 -5.91
CA GLU A 131 29.06 17.14 -7.07
C GLU A 131 28.66 15.65 -7.08
N VAL A 132 28.83 14.97 -5.94
CA VAL A 132 28.43 13.55 -5.81
C VAL A 132 26.94 13.39 -6.11
N LEU A 133 26.07 14.22 -5.51
CA LEU A 133 24.63 14.14 -5.72
C LEU A 133 24.26 14.48 -7.17
N ARG A 134 24.88 15.50 -7.76
CA ARG A 134 24.64 15.91 -9.14
C ARG A 134 25.04 14.83 -10.13
N ILE A 135 26.21 14.23 -9.97
CA ILE A 135 26.70 13.16 -10.84
C ILE A 135 25.83 11.91 -10.68
N ALA A 136 25.51 11.53 -9.45
CA ALA A 136 24.63 10.40 -9.19
C ALA A 136 23.25 10.59 -9.84
N ALA A 137 22.66 11.77 -9.74
CA ALA A 137 21.38 12.08 -10.38
C ALA A 137 21.47 12.01 -11.91
N CYS A 138 22.53 12.54 -12.50
CA CYS A 138 22.79 12.50 -13.95
C CYS A 138 22.85 11.06 -14.47
N LEU A 139 23.50 10.15 -13.75
CA LEU A 139 23.61 8.74 -14.14
C LEU A 139 22.29 7.97 -13.96
N GLU A 140 21.56 8.26 -12.89
CA GLU A 140 20.34 7.54 -12.51
C GLU A 140 19.08 8.01 -13.29
N GLU A 141 19.11 9.19 -13.91
CA GLU A 141 17.95 9.76 -14.60
C GLU A 141 17.42 8.89 -15.74
N HIS A 142 18.32 8.15 -16.39
CA HIS A 142 17.97 7.34 -17.56
C HIS A 142 17.30 6.00 -17.22
N PHE A 143 17.40 5.54 -15.99
CA PHE A 143 16.85 4.25 -15.56
C PHE A 143 15.96 4.40 -14.33
N PRO A 144 14.72 4.86 -14.51
CA PRO A 144 13.83 5.19 -13.39
C PRO A 144 13.44 3.94 -12.59
N HIS A 145 13.98 3.83 -11.38
CA HIS A 145 13.54 2.91 -10.35
C HIS A 145 13.41 3.67 -9.02
N SER A 146 12.92 3.02 -7.97
CA SER A 146 12.57 3.72 -6.73
C SER A 146 13.72 4.51 -6.11
N VAL A 147 14.93 3.95 -6.12
CA VAL A 147 16.14 4.61 -5.58
C VAL A 147 16.63 5.72 -6.51
N ALA A 148 16.69 5.47 -7.82
CA ALA A 148 17.03 6.46 -8.84
C ALA A 148 16.13 7.71 -8.72
N ASN A 149 14.83 7.48 -8.64
CA ASN A 149 13.86 8.56 -8.48
C ASN A 149 14.09 9.37 -7.20
N ALA A 150 14.56 8.73 -6.11
CA ALA A 150 14.89 9.43 -4.88
C ALA A 150 16.12 10.35 -5.05
N ILE A 151 17.17 9.85 -5.71
CA ILE A 151 18.41 10.62 -5.99
C ILE A 151 18.11 11.80 -6.91
N VAL A 152 17.42 11.57 -8.03
CA VAL A 152 17.06 12.62 -8.99
C VAL A 152 16.15 13.67 -8.34
N LYS A 153 15.16 13.24 -7.56
CA LYS A 153 14.27 14.15 -6.82
C LYS A 153 15.03 15.00 -5.81
N GLN A 154 16.00 14.42 -5.10
CA GLN A 154 16.83 15.16 -4.15
C GLN A 154 17.66 16.23 -4.85
N ALA A 155 18.36 15.88 -5.94
CA ALA A 155 19.15 16.81 -6.74
C ALA A 155 18.28 17.95 -7.29
N SER A 156 17.10 17.63 -7.82
CA SER A 156 16.15 18.63 -8.33
C SER A 156 15.65 19.57 -7.23
N SER A 157 15.37 19.05 -6.03
CA SER A 157 14.92 19.86 -4.88
C SER A 157 15.99 20.85 -4.40
N GLU A 158 17.25 20.50 -4.57
CA GLU A 158 18.41 21.33 -4.25
C GLU A 158 18.86 22.21 -5.43
N GLN A 159 18.10 22.22 -6.55
CA GLN A 159 18.41 22.98 -7.77
C GLN A 159 19.78 22.65 -8.38
N LEU A 160 20.27 21.44 -8.19
CA LEU A 160 21.49 20.95 -8.79
C LEU A 160 21.22 20.53 -10.24
N HIS A 161 21.24 21.51 -11.13
CA HIS A 161 21.09 21.27 -12.56
C HIS A 161 22.39 20.64 -13.11
N HIS A 162 22.22 19.68 -14.01
CA HIS A 162 23.34 19.12 -14.77
C HIS A 162 23.03 19.21 -16.26
N GLU A 163 24.07 19.42 -17.04
CA GLU A 163 24.07 19.15 -18.47
C GLU A 163 24.47 17.67 -18.63
N GLU A 164 23.99 17.02 -19.68
CA GLU A 164 24.39 15.65 -20.00
C GLU A 164 25.89 15.62 -20.35
N GLU A 165 26.73 15.30 -19.37
CA GLU A 165 28.19 15.23 -19.52
C GLU A 165 28.72 13.79 -19.63
N HIS A 166 27.86 12.81 -19.97
CA HIS A 166 28.21 11.40 -20.08
C HIS A 166 27.92 10.82 -21.45
N ALA A 167 28.63 9.73 -21.78
CA ALA A 167 28.38 8.92 -22.97
C ALA A 167 27.12 8.04 -22.76
N GLU A 168 26.84 7.16 -23.73
CA GLU A 168 25.76 6.19 -23.62
C GLU A 168 25.84 5.39 -22.31
N VAL A 169 24.77 5.42 -21.54
CA VAL A 169 24.67 4.78 -20.22
C VAL A 169 24.33 3.31 -20.40
N LYS A 170 25.09 2.41 -19.79
CA LYS A 170 24.83 0.97 -19.78
C LYS A 170 24.25 0.58 -18.42
N TYR A 171 23.02 0.08 -18.44
CA TYR A 171 22.38 -0.50 -17.27
C TYR A 171 22.80 -1.97 -17.11
N ILE A 172 23.35 -2.30 -15.93
CA ILE A 172 23.71 -3.69 -15.57
C ILE A 172 22.61 -4.19 -14.62
N ILE A 173 21.78 -5.11 -15.16
CA ILE A 173 20.58 -5.62 -14.49
C ILE A 173 20.92 -6.09 -13.06
N ALA A 174 20.17 -5.58 -12.08
CA ALA A 174 20.28 -5.90 -10.65
C ALA A 174 21.57 -5.46 -9.95
N HIS A 175 22.51 -4.80 -10.63
CA HIS A 175 23.81 -4.44 -10.07
C HIS A 175 24.01 -2.92 -9.99
N GLY A 176 23.84 -2.19 -11.09
CA GLY A 176 24.06 -0.76 -11.11
C GLY A 176 24.13 -0.19 -12.53
N ILE A 177 24.71 0.97 -12.63
CA ILE A 177 24.87 1.71 -13.89
C ILE A 177 26.37 1.94 -14.12
N ALA A 178 26.81 1.76 -15.37
CA ALA A 178 28.16 2.08 -15.82
C ALA A 178 28.10 2.96 -17.06
N THR A 179 28.93 4.01 -17.12
CA THR A 179 29.06 4.91 -18.25
C THR A 179 30.47 5.51 -18.31
N ILE A 180 30.70 6.41 -19.26
CA ILE A 180 31.90 7.25 -19.32
C ILE A 180 31.45 8.68 -19.00
N TYR A 181 32.02 9.25 -17.94
CA TYR A 181 31.81 10.61 -17.51
C TYR A 181 33.16 11.35 -17.60
N ARG A 182 33.21 12.43 -18.40
CA ARG A 182 34.43 13.22 -18.63
C ARG A 182 35.66 12.35 -18.95
N ASP A 183 35.50 11.45 -19.92
CA ASP A 183 36.55 10.49 -20.39
C ASP A 183 37.00 9.45 -19.32
N GLN A 184 36.35 9.38 -18.17
CA GLN A 184 36.60 8.38 -17.14
C GLN A 184 35.41 7.44 -16.98
N ARG A 185 35.67 6.19 -16.63
CA ARG A 185 34.60 5.25 -16.29
C ARG A 185 33.89 5.72 -15.01
N ALA A 186 32.60 5.90 -15.08
CA ALA A 186 31.79 6.21 -13.92
C ALA A 186 30.78 5.08 -13.66
N ILE A 187 30.67 4.66 -12.44
CA ILE A 187 29.78 3.59 -12.00
C ILE A 187 29.00 4.04 -10.76
N ILE A 188 27.72 3.64 -10.72
CA ILE A 188 26.88 3.84 -9.54
C ILE A 188 26.09 2.57 -9.27
N GLY A 189 26.05 2.13 -8.01
CA GLY A 189 25.33 0.92 -7.65
C GLY A 189 25.57 0.43 -6.23
N SER A 190 25.27 -0.86 -6.02
CA SER A 190 25.40 -1.53 -4.73
C SER A 190 26.86 -1.77 -4.30
N ASP A 191 27.08 -2.11 -3.03
CA ASP A 191 28.36 -2.52 -2.47
C ASP A 191 29.03 -3.64 -3.32
N HIS A 192 28.28 -4.71 -3.60
CA HIS A 192 28.74 -5.82 -4.41
C HIS A 192 29.20 -5.37 -5.80
N PHE A 193 28.39 -4.55 -6.48
CA PHE A 193 28.72 -4.09 -7.82
C PHE A 193 30.00 -3.27 -7.87
N VAL A 194 30.15 -2.30 -6.95
CA VAL A 194 31.27 -1.36 -6.98
C VAL A 194 32.56 -2.01 -6.51
N PHE A 195 32.52 -2.81 -5.44
CA PHE A 195 33.75 -3.36 -4.85
C PHE A 195 34.12 -4.76 -5.32
N GLU A 196 33.13 -5.62 -5.65
CA GLU A 196 33.40 -6.99 -6.09
C GLU A 196 33.44 -7.11 -7.62
N ASP A 197 32.45 -6.59 -8.35
CA ASP A 197 32.38 -6.72 -9.80
C ASP A 197 33.33 -5.74 -10.51
N GLU A 198 33.35 -4.49 -10.11
CA GLU A 198 34.14 -3.41 -10.71
C GLU A 198 35.50 -3.21 -10.02
N HIS A 199 35.77 -3.97 -8.97
CA HIS A 199 37.08 -4.03 -8.28
C HIS A 199 37.61 -2.67 -7.77
N ILE A 200 36.72 -1.75 -7.38
CA ILE A 200 37.12 -0.52 -6.72
C ILE A 200 37.71 -0.87 -5.34
N THR A 201 38.85 -0.26 -5.00
CA THR A 201 39.56 -0.58 -3.75
C THR A 201 38.76 -0.10 -2.53
N LYS A 202 38.41 -1.03 -1.66
CA LYS A 202 37.78 -0.73 -0.36
C LYS A 202 38.86 -0.54 0.72
N THR A 203 39.10 0.67 1.10
CA THR A 203 40.09 0.99 2.15
C THR A 203 39.48 0.79 3.55
N GLU A 204 40.32 0.65 4.58
CA GLU A 204 39.87 0.53 6.00
C GLU A 204 39.01 1.74 6.43
N GLU A 205 39.29 2.93 5.88
CA GLU A 205 38.54 4.15 6.14
C GLU A 205 37.12 4.05 5.57
N ILE A 206 36.98 3.51 4.33
CA ILE A 206 35.69 3.28 3.69
C ILE A 206 34.88 2.23 4.44
N GLU A 207 35.50 1.12 4.86
CA GLU A 207 34.83 0.11 5.68
C GLU A 207 34.29 0.68 7.01
N THR A 208 35.10 1.47 7.67
CA THR A 208 34.70 2.13 8.92
C THR A 208 33.55 3.08 8.70
N LEU A 209 33.55 3.83 7.60
CA LEU A 209 32.48 4.74 7.22
C LEU A 209 31.18 3.97 6.93
N ILE A 210 31.25 2.88 6.17
CA ILE A 210 30.10 2.01 5.86
C ILE A 210 29.48 1.47 7.15
N ASN A 211 30.30 0.92 8.05
CA ASN A 211 29.84 0.38 9.33
C ASN A 211 29.16 1.45 10.21
N ASN A 212 29.70 2.67 10.22
CA ASN A 212 29.10 3.79 10.94
C ASN A 212 27.74 4.16 10.36
N LEU A 213 27.62 4.29 9.03
CA LEU A 213 26.35 4.61 8.36
C LEU A 213 25.28 3.53 8.59
N GLN A 214 25.67 2.27 8.56
CA GLN A 214 24.76 1.15 8.88
C GLN A 214 24.30 1.18 10.34
N SER A 215 25.19 1.52 11.27
CA SER A 215 24.85 1.66 12.69
C SER A 215 23.94 2.85 12.97
N GLU A 216 24.03 3.92 12.15
CA GLU A 216 23.12 5.08 12.15
C GLU A 216 21.74 4.77 11.56
N GLY A 217 21.50 3.54 11.07
CA GLY A 217 20.21 3.09 10.54
C GLY A 217 20.03 3.29 9.03
N ALA A 218 21.11 3.45 8.27
CA ALA A 218 21.02 3.45 6.81
C ALA A 218 20.53 2.09 6.31
N SER A 219 19.38 2.08 5.64
CA SER A 219 18.78 0.84 5.13
C SER A 219 19.34 0.39 3.79
N SER A 220 19.87 1.32 3.00
CA SER A 220 20.49 1.05 1.71
C SER A 220 21.60 2.06 1.46
N LEU A 221 22.75 1.57 1.01
CA LEU A 221 23.88 2.37 0.58
C LEU A 221 24.06 2.24 -0.93
N ILE A 222 24.29 3.36 -1.60
CA ILE A 222 24.60 3.44 -3.03
C ILE A 222 25.95 4.12 -3.15
N PHE A 223 26.83 3.54 -3.95
CA PHE A 223 28.20 3.98 -4.13
C PHE A 223 28.39 4.55 -5.54
N LEU A 224 29.06 5.69 -5.61
CA LEU A 224 29.51 6.32 -6.85
C LEU A 224 31.03 6.25 -6.94
N ALA A 225 31.56 5.68 -8.03
CA ALA A 225 32.99 5.71 -8.30
C ALA A 225 33.26 6.29 -9.70
N ILE A 226 34.37 7.01 -9.81
CA ILE A 226 34.85 7.65 -11.05
C ILE A 226 36.30 7.25 -11.27
N GLY A 227 36.57 6.66 -12.43
CA GLY A 227 37.87 6.03 -12.71
C GLY A 227 38.08 4.79 -11.83
N VAL A 228 39.05 4.84 -10.95
CA VAL A 228 39.39 3.78 -9.98
C VAL A 228 39.15 4.20 -8.52
N GLU A 229 38.61 5.39 -8.31
CA GLU A 229 38.44 5.98 -6.99
C GLU A 229 36.95 6.10 -6.63
N LEU A 230 36.62 5.85 -5.36
CA LEU A 230 35.29 6.09 -4.83
C LEU A 230 35.08 7.60 -4.65
N ALA A 231 33.99 8.12 -5.19
CA ALA A 231 33.64 9.54 -5.09
C ALA A 231 32.62 9.83 -3.96
N GLY A 232 31.84 8.82 -3.56
CA GLY A 232 30.87 9.00 -2.49
C GLY A 232 29.94 7.82 -2.29
#